data_397c9b347c9582f96454acb009559885
#
_entry.id   397c9b347c9582f96454acb009559885
#
_cell.length_a   1.000
_cell.length_b   1.000
_cell.length_c   1.000
_cell.angle_alpha   90.00
_cell.angle_beta   90.00
_cell.angle_gamma   90.00
#
_symmetry.space_group_name_H-M   'P 1'
#
loop_
_entity.id
_entity.type
_entity.pdbx_description
1 polymer ?
#
loop_
_entity_poly.entity_id
_entity_poly.type
_entity_poly.pdbx_seq_one_letter_code
_entity_poly.pdbx_strand_id
1 'polypeptide(L)'
;CTSECPANQTGKKLSPRRIMMATRDRVEEVLTGGQGAETRSLLDDWISREELWACTTCNACVEACPLNIDPMDIIMQMRQYLVMEESAAPSPVNVAMGNIENNAAPWAYPQADRGNWINSWTNFSKLSLTVRW
;
A
#
# COMPACT_ATOMS: atom_id res chain seq x y z
N CYS A 1 13.08 -10.06 9.73
CA CYS A 1 12.14 -9.20 8.99
C CYS A 1 10.66 -9.51 9.29
N THR A 2 10.27 -10.81 9.35
CA THR A 2 8.86 -11.13 9.67
C THR A 2 8.51 -10.75 11.11
N SER A 3 9.39 -11.02 12.06
CA SER A 3 9.22 -10.67 13.49
C SER A 3 9.07 -9.16 13.75
N GLU A 4 9.67 -8.35 12.88
CA GLU A 4 9.65 -6.89 13.00
C GLU A 4 8.50 -6.24 12.20
N CYS A 5 7.72 -7.05 11.49
CA CYS A 5 6.63 -6.54 10.68
C CYS A 5 5.41 -6.21 11.57
N PRO A 6 4.97 -4.93 11.66
CA PRO A 6 3.81 -4.55 12.47
C PRO A 6 2.52 -5.26 12.05
N ALA A 7 2.33 -5.45 10.74
CA ALA A 7 1.17 -6.16 10.22
C ALA A 7 1.17 -7.64 10.65
N ASN A 8 2.33 -8.30 10.64
CA ASN A 8 2.46 -9.68 11.13
C ASN A 8 2.22 -9.77 12.64
N GLN A 9 2.81 -8.84 13.43
CA GLN A 9 2.64 -8.80 14.88
C GLN A 9 1.17 -8.61 15.30
N THR A 10 0.39 -7.90 14.49
CA THR A 10 -1.06 -7.71 14.74
C THR A 10 -1.93 -8.85 14.19
N GLY A 11 -1.33 -9.93 13.74
CA GLY A 11 -2.04 -11.12 13.24
C GLY A 11 -2.53 -11.03 11.80
N LYS A 12 -2.09 -10.03 11.01
CA LYS A 12 -2.37 -9.97 9.58
C LYS A 12 -1.56 -11.02 8.83
N LYS A 13 -2.13 -11.50 7.74
CA LYS A 13 -1.53 -12.51 6.88
C LYS A 13 -0.42 -11.91 6.00
N LEU A 14 0.60 -11.34 6.61
CA LEU A 14 1.75 -10.79 5.89
C LEU A 14 3.04 -11.28 6.53
N SER A 15 3.91 -11.83 5.70
CA SER A 15 5.29 -12.14 6.04
C SER A 15 6.21 -11.59 4.94
N PRO A 16 6.97 -10.52 5.19
CA PRO A 16 7.89 -9.96 4.19
C PRO A 16 8.88 -10.99 3.66
N ARG A 17 9.37 -11.88 4.54
CA ARG A 17 10.24 -12.99 4.12
C ARG A 17 9.53 -13.91 3.14
N ARG A 18 8.25 -14.25 3.38
CA ARG A 18 7.48 -15.13 2.49
C ARG A 18 7.29 -14.50 1.12
N ILE A 19 7.02 -13.20 1.05
CA ILE A 19 6.91 -12.47 -0.23
C ILE A 19 8.19 -12.66 -1.06
N MET A 20 9.36 -12.43 -0.45
CA MET A 20 10.65 -12.61 -1.12
C MET A 20 10.86 -14.05 -1.59
N MET A 21 10.56 -15.03 -0.73
CA MET A 21 10.73 -16.44 -1.05
C MET A 21 9.79 -16.87 -2.20
N ALA A 22 8.52 -16.49 -2.13
CA ALA A 22 7.54 -16.79 -3.18
C ALA A 22 7.94 -16.16 -4.54
N THR A 23 8.45 -14.94 -4.53
CA THR A 23 8.95 -14.28 -5.75
C THR A 23 10.13 -15.05 -6.34
N ARG A 24 11.11 -15.43 -5.52
CA ARG A 24 12.26 -16.22 -5.95
C ARG A 24 11.83 -17.58 -6.52
N ASP A 25 10.99 -18.29 -5.78
CA ASP A 25 10.57 -19.64 -6.17
C ASP A 25 9.76 -19.59 -7.48
N ARG A 26 8.97 -18.55 -7.68
CA ARG A 26 8.26 -18.32 -8.95
C ARG A 26 9.22 -18.02 -10.11
N VAL A 27 10.24 -17.21 -9.90
CA VAL A 27 11.27 -16.93 -10.93
C VAL A 27 11.99 -18.23 -11.30
N GLU A 28 12.37 -19.05 -10.33
CA GLU A 28 13.01 -20.34 -10.56
C GLU A 28 12.09 -21.30 -11.34
N GLU A 29 10.79 -21.38 -10.98
CA GLU A 29 9.81 -22.19 -11.72
C GLU A 29 9.70 -21.77 -13.19
N VAL A 30 9.64 -20.47 -13.47
CA VAL A 30 9.56 -19.95 -14.85
C VAL A 30 10.85 -20.25 -15.64
N LEU A 31 12.01 -20.03 -15.03
CA LEU A 31 13.29 -20.23 -15.70
C LEU A 31 13.61 -21.70 -15.99
N THR A 32 13.17 -22.60 -15.11
CA THR A 32 13.38 -24.05 -15.28
C THR A 32 12.33 -24.71 -16.16
N GLY A 33 11.29 -23.98 -16.60
CA GLY A 33 10.20 -24.54 -17.39
C GLY A 33 9.39 -25.59 -16.62
N GLY A 34 9.27 -25.43 -15.29
CA GLY A 34 8.57 -26.35 -14.41
C GLY A 34 7.09 -26.54 -14.77
N GLN A 35 6.50 -27.63 -14.31
CA GLN A 35 5.06 -27.87 -14.48
C GLN A 35 4.26 -26.73 -13.83
N GLY A 36 3.51 -25.99 -14.64
CA GLY A 36 2.72 -24.83 -14.19
C GLY A 36 3.38 -23.48 -14.43
N ALA A 37 4.58 -23.43 -15.08
CA ALA A 37 5.24 -22.17 -15.40
C ALA A 37 4.36 -21.21 -16.23
N GLU A 38 3.52 -21.76 -17.11
CA GLU A 38 2.61 -20.97 -17.97
C GLU A 38 1.22 -20.75 -17.35
N THR A 39 0.82 -21.55 -16.36
CA THR A 39 -0.55 -21.56 -15.83
C THR A 39 -0.71 -20.88 -14.49
N ARG A 40 0.37 -20.75 -13.72
CA ARG A 40 0.34 -20.11 -12.40
C ARG A 40 0.77 -18.64 -12.48
N SER A 41 0.08 -17.80 -11.73
CA SER A 41 0.47 -16.40 -11.53
C SER A 41 1.23 -16.24 -10.20
N LEU A 42 2.12 -15.26 -10.13
CA LEU A 42 2.74 -14.88 -8.86
C LEU A 42 1.69 -14.32 -7.89
N LEU A 43 0.77 -13.52 -8.42
CA LEU A 43 -0.36 -13.00 -7.67
C LEU A 43 -1.52 -14.00 -7.71
N ASP A 44 -2.18 -14.15 -6.60
CA ASP A 44 -3.28 -15.05 -6.30
C ASP A 44 -2.86 -16.52 -6.07
N ASP A 45 -1.90 -17.08 -6.82
CA ASP A 45 -1.45 -18.47 -6.60
C ASP A 45 -0.35 -18.57 -5.53
N TRP A 46 0.61 -17.64 -5.54
CA TRP A 46 1.73 -17.64 -4.60
C TRP A 46 1.56 -16.60 -3.49
N ILE A 47 1.13 -15.41 -3.86
CA ILE A 47 0.98 -14.25 -2.96
C ILE A 47 -0.45 -13.73 -3.08
N SER A 48 -1.19 -13.74 -1.98
CA SER A 48 -2.57 -13.26 -1.97
C SER A 48 -2.63 -11.73 -1.99
N ARG A 49 -3.68 -11.18 -2.59
CA ARG A 49 -3.93 -9.72 -2.60
C ARG A 49 -4.05 -9.16 -1.19
N GLU A 50 -4.62 -9.93 -0.26
CA GLU A 50 -4.70 -9.55 1.15
C GLU A 50 -3.32 -9.33 1.78
N GLU A 51 -2.35 -10.21 1.49
CA GLU A 51 -0.96 -10.07 1.98
C GLU A 51 -0.33 -8.78 1.48
N LEU A 52 -0.50 -8.45 0.19
CA LEU A 52 0.03 -7.22 -0.38
C LEU A 52 -0.55 -5.97 0.29
N TRP A 53 -1.88 -5.93 0.45
CA TRP A 53 -2.56 -4.76 1.00
C TRP A 53 -2.45 -4.64 2.52
N ALA A 54 -2.03 -5.70 3.23
CA ALA A 54 -1.72 -5.64 4.64
C ALA A 54 -0.41 -4.89 4.96
N CYS A 55 0.47 -4.68 3.98
CA CYS A 55 1.71 -3.93 4.18
C CYS A 55 1.43 -2.44 4.43
N THR A 56 1.97 -1.90 5.53
CA THR A 56 1.85 -0.47 5.91
C THR A 56 2.99 0.39 5.36
N THR A 57 3.87 -0.16 4.54
CA THR A 57 5.03 0.54 3.94
C THR A 57 5.97 1.22 4.95
N CYS A 58 6.10 0.62 6.14
CA CYS A 58 6.86 1.21 7.26
C CYS A 58 8.38 0.97 7.22
N ASN A 59 8.90 0.17 6.27
CA ASN A 59 10.32 -0.21 6.13
C ASN A 59 10.93 -0.99 7.30
N ALA A 60 10.21 -1.37 8.35
CA ALA A 60 10.75 -2.11 9.47
C ALA A 60 11.42 -3.45 9.06
N CYS A 61 10.93 -4.09 8.00
CA CYS A 61 11.52 -5.32 7.48
C CYS A 61 12.87 -5.09 6.77
N VAL A 62 13.05 -3.94 6.13
CA VAL A 62 14.31 -3.54 5.47
C VAL A 62 15.35 -3.17 6.53
N GLU A 63 14.98 -2.31 7.48
CA GLU A 63 15.85 -1.88 8.58
C GLU A 63 16.36 -3.05 9.42
N ALA A 64 15.51 -4.03 9.71
CA ALA A 64 15.87 -5.24 10.44
C ALA A 64 16.68 -6.25 9.62
N CYS A 65 16.90 -6.03 8.33
CA CYS A 65 17.61 -6.95 7.47
C CYS A 65 19.11 -6.66 7.44
N PRO A 66 20.00 -7.56 7.91
CA PRO A 66 21.44 -7.32 7.88
C PRO A 66 22.02 -7.24 6.47
N LEU A 67 21.27 -7.69 5.44
CA LEU A 67 21.65 -7.66 4.04
C LEU A 67 20.95 -6.56 3.26
N ASN A 68 20.17 -5.71 3.90
CA ASN A 68 19.37 -4.65 3.26
C ASN A 68 18.47 -5.16 2.11
N ILE A 69 17.93 -6.37 2.24
CA ILE A 69 16.94 -6.87 1.29
C ILE A 69 15.66 -6.06 1.46
N ASP A 70 15.12 -5.55 0.34
CA ASP A 70 13.93 -4.70 0.34
C ASP A 70 12.67 -5.44 -0.16
N PRO A 71 11.90 -6.06 0.74
CA PRO A 71 10.62 -6.67 0.38
C PRO A 71 9.55 -5.63 0.05
N MET A 72 9.70 -4.40 0.56
CA MET A 72 8.70 -3.35 0.36
C MET A 72 8.68 -2.88 -1.09
N ASP A 73 9.85 -2.72 -1.73
CA ASP A 73 9.91 -2.34 -3.14
C ASP A 73 9.15 -3.33 -4.03
N ILE A 74 9.35 -4.63 -3.81
CA ILE A 74 8.63 -5.69 -4.53
C ILE A 74 7.12 -5.60 -4.29
N ILE A 75 6.69 -5.38 -3.04
CA ILE A 75 5.27 -5.21 -2.71
C ILE A 75 4.69 -3.99 -3.45
N MET A 76 5.42 -2.89 -3.51
CA MET A 76 4.98 -1.67 -4.20
C MET A 76 4.84 -1.89 -5.70
N GLN A 77 5.79 -2.57 -6.33
CA GLN A 77 5.72 -2.93 -7.75
C GLN A 77 4.52 -3.85 -8.04
N MET A 78 4.25 -4.84 -7.19
CA MET A 78 3.07 -5.70 -7.32
C MET A 78 1.76 -4.92 -7.17
N ARG A 79 1.69 -3.98 -6.21
CA ARG A 79 0.52 -3.09 -6.05
C ARG A 79 0.33 -2.19 -7.28
N GLN A 80 1.42 -1.66 -7.81
CA GLN A 80 1.39 -0.84 -9.01
C GLN A 80 0.83 -1.63 -10.19
N TYR A 81 1.29 -2.86 -10.39
CA TYR A 81 0.77 -3.77 -11.41
C TYR A 81 -0.73 -4.01 -11.25
N LEU A 82 -1.18 -4.35 -10.03
CA LEU A 82 -2.60 -4.58 -9.74
C LEU A 82 -3.49 -3.36 -10.04
N VAL A 83 -3.00 -2.16 -9.74
CA VAL A 83 -3.79 -0.92 -9.93
C VAL A 83 -3.76 -0.46 -11.38
N MET A 84 -2.60 -0.49 -12.03
CA MET A 84 -2.40 0.10 -13.34
C MET A 84 -2.73 -0.85 -14.49
N GLU A 85 -2.40 -2.14 -14.34
CA GLU A 85 -2.63 -3.12 -15.40
C GLU A 85 -3.95 -3.87 -15.21
N GLU A 86 -4.24 -4.31 -14.00
CA GLU A 86 -5.45 -5.09 -13.71
C GLU A 86 -6.65 -4.26 -13.25
N SER A 87 -6.46 -2.96 -12.97
CA SER A 87 -7.51 -2.09 -12.38
C SER A 87 -8.17 -2.69 -11.13
N ALA A 88 -7.43 -3.48 -10.38
CA ALA A 88 -7.90 -4.33 -9.28
C ALA A 88 -7.54 -3.76 -7.90
N ALA A 89 -7.58 -2.44 -7.74
CA ALA A 89 -7.40 -1.82 -6.43
C ALA A 89 -8.57 -2.14 -5.50
N PRO A 90 -8.32 -2.25 -4.17
CA PRO A 90 -9.41 -2.39 -3.20
C PRO A 90 -10.44 -1.26 -3.32
N SER A 91 -11.72 -1.58 -3.18
CA SER A 91 -12.82 -0.61 -3.32
C SER A 91 -12.64 0.66 -2.47
N PRO A 92 -12.21 0.61 -1.20
CA PRO A 92 -11.96 1.83 -0.42
C PRO A 92 -10.83 2.72 -0.99
N VAL A 93 -9.83 2.12 -1.64
CA VAL A 93 -8.73 2.85 -2.27
C VAL A 93 -9.24 3.58 -3.52
N ASN A 94 -10.05 2.94 -4.34
CA ASN A 94 -10.66 3.56 -5.52
C ASN A 94 -11.55 4.75 -5.13
N VAL A 95 -12.35 4.60 -4.08
CA VAL A 95 -13.18 5.71 -3.55
C VAL A 95 -12.30 6.87 -3.06
N ALA A 96 -11.23 6.57 -2.32
CA ALA A 96 -10.30 7.60 -1.83
C ALA A 96 -9.59 8.32 -2.99
N MET A 97 -9.15 7.59 -4.02
CA MET A 97 -8.52 8.19 -5.22
C MET A 97 -9.48 9.12 -5.96
N GLY A 98 -10.73 8.68 -6.21
CA GLY A 98 -11.74 9.52 -6.82
C GLY A 98 -12.09 10.76 -5.99
N ASN A 99 -12.10 10.65 -4.67
CA ASN A 99 -12.30 11.79 -3.79
C ASN A 99 -11.12 12.76 -3.82
N ILE A 100 -9.88 12.26 -3.86
CA ILE A 100 -8.68 13.10 -3.99
C ILE A 100 -8.72 13.89 -5.31
N GLU A 101 -9.09 13.23 -6.40
CA GLU A 101 -9.19 13.86 -7.72
C GLU A 101 -10.26 14.97 -7.75
N ASN A 102 -11.46 14.69 -7.23
CA ASN A 102 -12.60 15.60 -7.34
C ASN A 102 -12.70 16.61 -6.18
N ASN A 103 -12.28 16.24 -4.97
CA ASN A 103 -12.43 17.06 -3.76
C ASN A 103 -11.10 17.47 -3.13
N ALA A 104 -9.96 17.02 -3.71
CA ALA A 104 -8.62 17.20 -3.15
C ALA A 104 -8.49 16.69 -1.69
N ALA A 105 -9.30 15.70 -1.31
CA ALA A 105 -9.29 15.05 0.00
C ALA A 105 -9.73 13.58 -0.15
N PRO A 106 -9.23 12.64 0.69
CA PRO A 106 -9.60 11.23 0.58
C PRO A 106 -11.05 10.95 0.98
N TRP A 107 -11.74 11.91 1.58
CA TRP A 107 -13.16 11.84 1.94
C TRP A 107 -14.01 12.73 1.03
N ALA A 108 -15.27 12.37 0.83
CA ALA A 108 -16.21 13.08 -0.03
C ALA A 108 -16.75 14.39 0.60
N TYR A 109 -15.89 15.16 1.27
CA TYR A 109 -16.25 16.48 1.82
C TYR A 109 -15.90 17.58 0.81
N PRO A 110 -16.82 18.53 0.57
CA PRO A 110 -16.57 19.67 -0.28
C PRO A 110 -15.36 20.49 0.21
N GLN A 111 -14.56 20.97 -0.73
CA GLN A 111 -13.37 21.76 -0.41
C GLN A 111 -13.72 23.06 0.36
N ALA A 112 -14.89 23.62 0.09
CA ALA A 112 -15.39 24.82 0.77
C ALA A 112 -15.59 24.61 2.28
N ASP A 113 -15.91 23.38 2.71
CA ASP A 113 -16.23 23.08 4.11
C ASP A 113 -14.98 22.90 4.99
N ARG A 114 -13.78 22.89 4.39
CA ARG A 114 -12.52 22.72 5.14
C ARG A 114 -12.27 23.81 6.17
N GLY A 115 -12.80 25.01 5.94
CA GLY A 115 -12.67 26.16 6.84
C GLY A 115 -13.76 26.27 7.89
N ASN A 116 -14.80 25.45 7.88
CA ASN A 116 -15.97 25.61 8.74
C ASN A 116 -15.67 25.49 10.24
N TRP A 117 -14.63 24.73 10.62
CA TRP A 117 -14.15 24.63 11.99
C TRP A 117 -13.71 25.98 12.58
N ILE A 118 -13.25 26.92 11.73
CA ILE A 118 -12.84 28.28 12.15
C ILE A 118 -14.05 29.05 12.65
N ASN A 119 -15.23 28.87 12.04
CA ASN A 119 -16.45 29.56 12.39
C ASN A 119 -17.01 29.15 13.77
N SER A 120 -16.63 27.97 14.25
CA SER A 120 -17.01 27.50 15.59
C SER A 120 -16.14 28.06 16.71
N TRP A 121 -15.02 28.71 16.37
CA TRP A 121 -14.08 29.31 17.31
C TRP A 121 -14.23 30.84 17.34
N THR A 122 -15.09 31.34 18.19
CA THR A 122 -15.42 32.77 18.31
C THR A 122 -14.25 33.69 18.68
N ASN A 123 -13.09 33.16 19.04
CA ASN A 123 -11.89 33.91 19.43
C ASN A 123 -10.79 33.96 18.38
N PHE A 124 -10.97 33.37 17.18
CA PHE A 124 -9.95 33.37 16.12
C PHE A 124 -10.02 34.59 15.16
N SER A 125 -10.87 35.56 15.43
CA SER A 125 -11.08 36.74 14.57
C SER A 125 -9.84 37.68 14.43
N LYS A 126 -8.69 37.33 14.99
CA LYS A 126 -7.46 38.16 14.93
C LYS A 126 -6.25 37.46 14.28
N LEU A 127 -6.33 36.23 13.82
CA LEU A 127 -5.24 35.64 13.05
C LEU A 127 -5.51 35.86 11.54
N SER A 128 -4.94 36.95 11.01
CA SER A 128 -4.81 37.12 9.58
C SER A 128 -3.82 36.05 9.06
N LEU A 129 -4.35 34.94 8.60
CA LEU A 129 -3.59 33.92 7.88
C LEU A 129 -3.33 34.40 6.45
N THR A 130 -2.37 35.31 6.27
CA THR A 130 -1.72 35.48 4.98
C THR A 130 -0.76 34.31 4.77
N VAL A 131 -1.28 33.13 4.50
CA VAL A 131 -0.49 32.04 3.95
C VAL A 131 -0.42 32.26 2.44
N ARG A 132 0.69 32.82 1.96
CA ARG A 132 1.04 32.74 0.54
C ARG A 132 1.63 31.34 0.30
N TRP A 133 1.00 30.59 -0.55
CA TRP A 133 1.56 29.38 -1.16
C TRP A 133 2.49 29.75 -2.31
#